data_8bf0f0e22a5663c71d53f1c2dbb1a5f6
#
_entry.id   8bf0f0e22a5663c71d53f1c2dbb1a5f6
#
_cell.length_a   1.000
_cell.length_b   1.000
_cell.length_c   1.000
_cell.angle_alpha   90.00
_cell.angle_beta   90.00
_cell.angle_gamma   90.00
#
_symmetry.space_group_name_H-M   'P 1'
#
loop_
_entity.id
_entity.type
_entity.pdbx_description
1 polymer ?
#
loop_
_entity_poly.entity_id
_entity_poly.type
_entity_poly.pdbx_seq_one_letter_code
_entity_poly.pdbx_strand_id
1 'polypeptide(L)'
;MWLHKQMSTPRNLNRRLLIQGALLGLFSVSGISACGFRLRGSVTIPYKSILISGRPSPQLRYDLERIIATGTNAKVVTSGKDADLILDIVSEDSTRQILTYTATGQISAYRLNNRVVFRAFDNTGAEVIAESDIYVIRDLDFTTATVLAADIQQQQFLESMRSDLALQILRRIATLGRVSK
;
A
#
# COMPACT_ATOMS: atom_id res chain seq x y z
N MET A 1 -31.46 79.71 2.83
CA MET A 1 -30.26 79.25 3.58
C MET A 1 -29.96 77.88 3.09
N TRP A 2 -29.09 77.77 2.08
CA TRP A 2 -28.82 76.56 1.31
C TRP A 2 -27.39 76.01 1.68
N LEU A 3 -27.31 74.81 2.20
CA LEU A 3 -26.04 74.09 2.45
C LEU A 3 -25.73 73.15 1.27
N HIS A 4 -24.78 73.56 0.45
CA HIS A 4 -24.20 72.72 -0.57
C HIS A 4 -23.30 71.64 0.08
N LYS A 5 -23.74 70.44 0.00
CA LYS A 5 -22.91 69.24 0.38
C LYS A 5 -22.06 68.89 -0.81
N GLN A 6 -20.76 69.17 -0.72
CA GLN A 6 -19.71 68.73 -1.67
C GLN A 6 -19.60 67.22 -1.62
N MET A 7 -19.94 66.53 -2.70
CA MET A 7 -19.61 65.13 -2.94
C MET A 7 -18.17 65.05 -3.43
N SER A 8 -17.30 64.58 -2.60
CA SER A 8 -15.91 64.23 -2.96
C SER A 8 -15.87 62.92 -3.71
N THR A 9 -15.38 62.94 -4.94
CA THR A 9 -15.10 61.76 -5.78
C THR A 9 -14.02 60.86 -5.15
N PRO A 10 -14.22 59.56 -5.10
CA PRO A 10 -13.20 58.67 -4.56
C PRO A 10 -12.02 58.53 -5.54
N ARG A 11 -10.87 58.80 -5.02
CA ARG A 11 -9.56 58.77 -5.66
C ARG A 11 -9.17 57.36 -6.14
N ASN A 12 -8.65 57.29 -7.37
CA ASN A 12 -8.18 56.08 -8.07
C ASN A 12 -7.01 55.28 -7.38
N LEU A 13 -6.88 55.35 -6.06
CA LEU A 13 -5.85 54.66 -5.31
C LEU A 13 -6.07 53.14 -5.22
N ASN A 14 -7.28 52.68 -5.37
CA ASN A 14 -7.59 51.27 -5.14
C ASN A 14 -7.19 50.33 -6.29
N ARG A 15 -7.00 50.84 -7.50
CA ARG A 15 -6.60 50.01 -8.64
C ARG A 15 -5.18 49.51 -8.57
N ARG A 16 -4.24 50.33 -8.09
CA ARG A 16 -2.83 49.93 -7.93
C ARG A 16 -2.64 48.93 -6.79
N LEU A 17 -3.36 49.10 -5.68
CA LEU A 17 -3.33 48.17 -4.56
C LEU A 17 -3.94 46.82 -4.92
N LEU A 18 -4.99 46.78 -5.73
CA LEU A 18 -5.62 45.53 -6.21
C LEU A 18 -4.71 44.76 -7.18
N ILE A 19 -3.98 45.48 -8.05
CA ILE A 19 -3.01 44.84 -8.98
C ILE A 19 -1.80 44.30 -8.24
N GLN A 20 -1.30 45.01 -7.23
CA GLN A 20 -0.18 44.53 -6.41
C GLN A 20 -0.57 43.36 -5.51
N GLY A 21 -1.79 43.34 -4.97
CA GLY A 21 -2.34 42.22 -4.22
C GLY A 21 -2.55 40.96 -5.07
N ALA A 22 -2.97 41.12 -6.33
CA ALA A 22 -3.15 39.99 -7.25
C ALA A 22 -1.81 39.37 -7.69
N LEU A 23 -0.77 40.18 -7.90
CA LEU A 23 0.56 39.68 -8.24
C LEU A 23 1.22 38.90 -7.08
N LEU A 24 1.07 39.36 -5.82
CA LEU A 24 1.56 38.64 -4.65
C LEU A 24 0.78 37.33 -4.41
N GLY A 25 -0.52 37.29 -4.68
CA GLY A 25 -1.36 36.11 -4.58
C GLY A 25 -0.99 35.01 -5.60
N LEU A 26 -0.62 35.37 -6.84
CA LEU A 26 -0.19 34.41 -7.85
C LEU A 26 1.16 33.72 -7.51
N PHE A 27 2.07 34.42 -6.83
CA PHE A 27 3.35 33.85 -6.42
C PHE A 27 3.21 32.85 -5.26
N SER A 28 2.20 33.01 -4.39
CA SER A 28 1.97 32.11 -3.25
C SER A 28 1.38 30.74 -3.65
N VAL A 29 0.69 30.65 -4.77
CA VAL A 29 0.07 29.40 -5.25
C VAL A 29 1.08 28.47 -5.92
N SER A 30 2.18 29.02 -6.47
CA SER A 30 3.22 28.22 -7.14
C SER A 30 4.09 27.38 -6.20
N GLY A 31 4.09 27.68 -4.88
CA GLY A 31 4.88 26.97 -3.88
C GLY A 31 4.31 25.64 -3.39
N ILE A 32 3.02 25.38 -3.62
CA ILE A 32 2.33 24.18 -3.08
C ILE A 32 2.58 22.93 -3.93
N SER A 33 2.99 23.10 -5.17
CA SER A 33 3.32 21.97 -6.08
C SER A 33 4.67 21.30 -5.78
N ALA A 34 5.50 21.86 -4.89
CA ALA A 34 6.83 21.33 -4.56
C ALA A 34 6.82 20.24 -3.47
N CYS A 35 5.69 20.02 -2.77
CA CYS A 35 5.51 18.81 -1.99
C CYS A 35 5.28 17.65 -2.96
N GLY A 36 6.36 16.97 -3.31
CA GLY A 36 6.34 15.78 -4.17
C GLY A 36 5.54 14.64 -3.53
N PHE A 37 4.22 14.78 -3.46
CA PHE A 37 3.29 13.70 -3.21
C PHE A 37 3.36 12.77 -4.43
N ARG A 38 4.41 11.95 -4.48
CA ARG A 38 4.42 10.80 -5.35
C ARG A 38 3.35 9.87 -4.78
N LEU A 39 2.18 9.86 -5.40
CA LEU A 39 1.25 8.74 -5.24
C LEU A 39 2.09 7.47 -5.28
N ARG A 40 1.95 6.62 -4.27
CA ARG A 40 2.72 5.37 -4.10
C ARG A 40 2.70 4.64 -5.44
N GLY A 41 3.79 4.84 -6.24
CA GLY A 41 3.80 4.56 -7.65
C GLY A 41 3.64 3.08 -7.92
N SER A 42 3.06 2.75 -9.05
CA SER A 42 3.03 1.40 -9.61
C SER A 42 4.43 0.78 -9.54
N VAL A 43 4.50 -0.43 -9.00
CA VAL A 43 5.75 -1.19 -8.93
C VAL A 43 6.04 -1.67 -10.35
N THR A 44 7.09 -1.17 -10.97
CA THR A 44 7.51 -1.68 -12.30
C THR A 44 8.15 -3.05 -12.12
N ILE A 45 7.55 -4.05 -12.75
CA ILE A 45 8.03 -5.43 -12.78
C ILE A 45 8.66 -5.69 -14.14
N PRO A 46 9.81 -6.42 -14.23
CA PRO A 46 10.50 -6.70 -15.51
C PRO A 46 9.75 -7.70 -16.38
N TYR A 47 8.67 -8.28 -15.91
CA TYR A 47 7.84 -9.28 -16.59
C TYR A 47 6.49 -8.69 -16.97
N LYS A 48 5.93 -9.10 -18.14
CA LYS A 48 4.62 -8.63 -18.61
C LYS A 48 3.47 -9.52 -18.19
N SER A 49 3.75 -10.80 -17.94
CA SER A 49 2.75 -11.81 -17.56
C SER A 49 3.24 -12.66 -16.41
N ILE A 50 2.38 -12.87 -15.41
CA ILE A 50 2.67 -13.62 -14.19
C ILE A 50 1.61 -14.70 -14.01
N LEU A 51 2.06 -15.95 -13.86
CA LEU A 51 1.22 -17.05 -13.39
C LEU A 51 1.41 -17.23 -11.88
N ILE A 52 0.31 -17.24 -11.12
CA ILE A 52 0.33 -17.59 -9.69
C ILE A 52 0.02 -19.09 -9.59
N SER A 53 1.00 -19.86 -9.11
CA SER A 53 0.93 -21.31 -8.95
C SER A 53 1.15 -21.73 -7.49
N GLY A 54 1.18 -23.03 -7.23
CA GLY A 54 1.39 -23.60 -5.89
C GLY A 54 0.12 -23.63 -5.06
N ARG A 55 0.25 -23.33 -3.76
CA ARG A 55 -0.82 -23.49 -2.75
C ARG A 55 -1.16 -22.18 -2.01
N PRO A 56 -1.42 -21.06 -2.69
CA PRO A 56 -1.92 -19.87 -2.01
C PRO A 56 -3.35 -20.11 -1.51
N SER A 57 -3.70 -19.52 -0.37
CA SER A 57 -5.11 -19.42 0.01
C SER A 57 -5.89 -18.61 -1.05
N PRO A 58 -7.22 -18.82 -1.17
CA PRO A 58 -8.05 -18.00 -2.08
C PRO A 58 -7.89 -16.49 -1.82
N GLN A 59 -7.73 -16.11 -0.56
CA GLN A 59 -7.57 -14.72 -0.14
C GLN A 59 -6.21 -14.14 -0.58
N LEU A 60 -5.10 -14.87 -0.38
CA LEU A 60 -3.77 -14.43 -0.83
C LEU A 60 -3.71 -14.35 -2.35
N ARG A 61 -4.29 -15.34 -3.05
CA ARG A 61 -4.41 -15.33 -4.52
C ARG A 61 -5.14 -14.07 -4.99
N TYR A 62 -6.30 -13.77 -4.42
CA TYR A 62 -7.07 -12.58 -4.74
C TYR A 62 -6.29 -11.29 -4.50
N ASP A 63 -5.59 -11.18 -3.37
CA ASP A 63 -4.78 -10.01 -3.05
C ASP A 63 -3.62 -9.85 -4.06
N LEU A 64 -2.93 -10.93 -4.43
CA LEU A 64 -1.87 -10.92 -5.44
C LEU A 64 -2.42 -10.49 -6.81
N GLU A 65 -3.52 -11.09 -7.28
CA GLU A 65 -4.17 -10.76 -8.56
C GLU A 65 -4.58 -9.29 -8.60
N ARG A 66 -5.24 -8.80 -7.55
CA ARG A 66 -5.69 -7.42 -7.42
C ARG A 66 -4.52 -6.44 -7.44
N ILE A 67 -3.45 -6.70 -6.67
CA ILE A 67 -2.30 -5.80 -6.58
C ILE A 67 -1.49 -5.83 -7.89
N ILE A 68 -1.35 -6.98 -8.55
CA ILE A 68 -0.73 -7.07 -9.87
C ILE A 68 -1.51 -6.23 -10.88
N ALA A 69 -2.83 -6.39 -10.94
CA ALA A 69 -3.68 -5.71 -11.92
C ALA A 69 -3.73 -4.17 -11.72
N THR A 70 -3.69 -3.68 -10.46
CA THR A 70 -3.86 -2.25 -10.16
C THR A 70 -2.55 -1.52 -9.84
N GLY A 71 -1.55 -2.26 -9.38
CA GLY A 71 -0.30 -1.70 -8.82
C GLY A 71 0.94 -1.99 -9.66
N THR A 72 0.84 -2.72 -10.78
CA THR A 72 1.98 -3.07 -11.63
C THR A 72 1.68 -2.88 -13.11
N ASN A 73 2.71 -3.06 -13.94
CA ASN A 73 2.60 -3.11 -15.41
C ASN A 73 2.37 -4.53 -15.96
N ALA A 74 2.27 -5.54 -15.08
CA ALA A 74 2.09 -6.94 -15.45
C ALA A 74 0.62 -7.36 -15.47
N LYS A 75 0.33 -8.48 -16.14
CA LYS A 75 -0.99 -9.12 -16.18
C LYS A 75 -0.91 -10.51 -15.56
N VAL A 76 -1.98 -10.92 -14.87
CA VAL A 76 -2.10 -12.31 -14.41
C VAL A 76 -2.59 -13.18 -15.55
N VAL A 77 -1.96 -14.33 -15.73
CA VAL A 77 -2.33 -15.36 -16.71
C VAL A 77 -2.62 -16.69 -16.01
N THR A 78 -3.37 -17.55 -16.66
CA THR A 78 -3.77 -18.85 -16.12
C THR A 78 -3.00 -20.03 -16.71
N SER A 79 -2.26 -19.80 -17.80
CA SER A 79 -1.48 -20.82 -18.49
C SER A 79 0.00 -20.56 -18.35
N GLY A 80 0.79 -21.59 -18.03
CA GLY A 80 2.26 -21.48 -17.95
C GLY A 80 2.92 -21.15 -19.28
N LYS A 81 2.26 -21.45 -20.41
CA LYS A 81 2.79 -21.13 -21.76
C LYS A 81 2.76 -19.64 -22.05
N ASP A 82 1.85 -18.91 -21.41
CA ASP A 82 1.66 -17.47 -21.61
C ASP A 82 2.33 -16.64 -20.51
N ALA A 83 3.00 -17.29 -19.55
CA ALA A 83 3.64 -16.65 -18.42
C ALA A 83 5.12 -16.34 -18.70
N ASP A 84 5.51 -15.07 -18.52
CA ASP A 84 6.93 -14.69 -18.48
C ASP A 84 7.57 -15.05 -17.14
N LEU A 85 6.75 -15.06 -16.06
CA LEU A 85 7.14 -15.41 -14.70
C LEU A 85 6.10 -16.34 -14.08
N ILE A 86 6.58 -17.41 -13.45
CA ILE A 86 5.77 -18.32 -12.63
C ILE A 86 6.10 -18.05 -11.16
N LEU A 87 5.15 -17.45 -10.42
CA LEU A 87 5.24 -17.25 -8.98
C LEU A 87 4.63 -18.47 -8.30
N ASP A 88 5.46 -19.28 -7.67
CA ASP A 88 5.07 -20.51 -6.98
C ASP A 88 5.01 -20.29 -5.46
N ILE A 89 3.80 -20.35 -4.90
CA ILE A 89 3.57 -20.26 -3.45
C ILE A 89 3.72 -21.67 -2.85
N VAL A 90 4.82 -21.89 -2.15
CA VAL A 90 5.16 -23.19 -1.55
C VAL A 90 4.27 -23.45 -0.33
N SER A 91 4.19 -22.47 0.60
CA SER A 91 3.33 -22.55 1.78
C SER A 91 2.84 -21.17 2.21
N GLU A 92 1.69 -21.17 2.88
CA GLU A 92 1.10 -20.02 3.56
C GLU A 92 0.64 -20.49 4.94
N ASP A 93 1.13 -19.83 6.00
CA ASP A 93 0.84 -20.19 7.38
C ASP A 93 0.37 -18.95 8.15
N SER A 94 -0.68 -19.11 8.95
CA SER A 94 -1.18 -18.09 9.86
C SER A 94 -1.28 -18.67 11.25
N THR A 95 -0.53 -18.10 12.20
CA THR A 95 -0.51 -18.59 13.58
C THR A 95 -0.89 -17.48 14.56
N ARG A 96 -1.53 -17.88 15.67
CA ARG A 96 -1.85 -17.02 16.78
C ARG A 96 -1.26 -17.60 18.06
N GLN A 97 -0.44 -16.82 18.73
CA GLN A 97 0.19 -17.20 20.01
C GLN A 97 -0.31 -16.27 21.12
N ILE A 98 -0.50 -16.82 22.31
CA ILE A 98 -0.81 -16.01 23.49
C ILE A 98 0.48 -15.28 23.89
N LEU A 99 0.38 -13.95 24.02
CA LEU A 99 1.51 -13.09 24.38
C LEU A 99 1.52 -12.75 25.87
N THR A 100 0.36 -12.40 26.43
CA THR A 100 0.25 -11.99 27.84
C THR A 100 -1.07 -12.44 28.47
N TYR A 101 -1.04 -12.51 29.81
CA TYR A 101 -2.19 -12.74 30.66
C TYR A 101 -2.36 -11.58 31.63
N THR A 102 -3.60 -11.34 32.05
CA THR A 102 -3.92 -10.43 33.18
C THR A 102 -3.46 -11.01 34.50
N ALA A 103 -3.49 -10.18 35.57
CA ALA A 103 -3.22 -10.65 36.93
C ALA A 103 -4.22 -11.73 37.42
N THR A 104 -5.40 -11.81 36.79
CA THR A 104 -6.44 -12.81 37.06
C THR A 104 -6.33 -14.06 36.19
N GLY A 105 -5.26 -14.20 35.40
CA GLY A 105 -5.00 -15.34 34.52
C GLY A 105 -5.80 -15.38 33.22
N GLN A 106 -6.48 -14.29 32.86
CA GLN A 106 -7.16 -14.19 31.54
C GLN A 106 -6.19 -13.71 30.46
N ILE A 107 -6.37 -14.19 29.24
CA ILE A 107 -5.56 -13.74 28.10
C ILE A 107 -5.85 -12.26 27.84
N SER A 108 -4.81 -11.45 27.66
CA SER A 108 -4.89 -10.02 27.40
C SER A 108 -4.19 -9.58 26.12
N ALA A 109 -3.36 -10.43 25.52
CA ALA A 109 -2.77 -10.14 24.22
C ALA A 109 -2.47 -11.41 23.43
N TYR A 110 -2.61 -11.29 22.11
CA TYR A 110 -2.16 -12.28 21.13
C TYR A 110 -1.07 -11.70 20.24
N ARG A 111 -0.17 -12.57 19.80
CA ARG A 111 0.73 -12.34 18.66
C ARG A 111 0.20 -13.08 17.45
N LEU A 112 -0.09 -12.34 16.39
CA LEU A 112 -0.45 -12.85 15.08
C LEU A 112 0.80 -12.91 14.22
N ASN A 113 1.01 -14.02 13.55
CA ASN A 113 2.12 -14.20 12.60
C ASN A 113 1.56 -14.81 11.33
N ASN A 114 1.72 -14.10 10.21
CA ASN A 114 1.46 -14.60 8.87
C ASN A 114 2.78 -14.78 8.13
N ARG A 115 2.97 -15.95 7.54
CA ARG A 115 4.18 -16.37 6.85
C ARG A 115 3.83 -16.91 5.48
N VAL A 116 4.64 -16.57 4.47
CA VAL A 116 4.55 -17.12 3.12
C VAL A 116 5.93 -17.54 2.66
N VAL A 117 6.04 -18.77 2.18
CA VAL A 117 7.21 -19.27 1.47
C VAL A 117 6.90 -19.33 0.00
N PHE A 118 7.75 -18.73 -0.83
CA PHE A 118 7.54 -18.65 -2.27
C PHE A 118 8.88 -18.75 -3.02
N ARG A 119 8.79 -19.08 -4.29
CA ARG A 119 9.89 -19.06 -5.26
C ARG A 119 9.36 -18.60 -6.61
N ALA A 120 10.24 -18.27 -7.54
CA ALA A 120 9.79 -17.85 -8.87
C ALA A 120 10.72 -18.41 -9.95
N PHE A 121 10.10 -18.74 -11.09
CA PHE A 121 10.76 -19.26 -12.27
C PHE A 121 10.44 -18.37 -13.48
N ASP A 122 11.36 -18.27 -14.41
CA ASP A 122 11.09 -17.66 -15.69
C ASP A 122 10.37 -18.63 -16.67
N ASN A 123 10.08 -18.16 -17.86
CA ASN A 123 9.43 -18.98 -18.90
C ASN A 123 10.29 -20.12 -19.44
N THR A 124 11.59 -20.14 -19.14
CA THR A 124 12.50 -21.25 -19.49
C THR A 124 12.53 -22.31 -18.40
N GLY A 125 11.92 -22.05 -17.24
CA GLY A 125 11.99 -22.90 -16.05
C GLY A 125 13.20 -22.64 -15.18
N ALA A 126 14.01 -21.62 -15.45
CA ALA A 126 15.11 -21.23 -14.61
C ALA A 126 14.59 -20.52 -13.35
N GLU A 127 15.14 -20.86 -12.19
CA GLU A 127 14.79 -20.24 -10.92
C GLU A 127 15.39 -18.83 -10.84
N VAL A 128 14.52 -17.81 -10.84
CA VAL A 128 14.91 -16.40 -10.77
C VAL A 128 14.80 -15.83 -9.36
N ILE A 129 13.99 -16.44 -8.52
CA ILE A 129 13.94 -16.21 -7.06
C ILE A 129 13.98 -17.58 -6.41
N ALA A 130 15.05 -17.85 -5.66
CA ALA A 130 15.16 -19.02 -4.82
C ALA A 130 14.11 -19.01 -3.72
N GLU A 131 13.82 -20.19 -3.16
CA GLU A 131 12.84 -20.31 -2.07
C GLU A 131 13.13 -19.27 -0.99
N SER A 132 12.15 -18.39 -0.80
CA SER A 132 12.23 -17.21 0.05
C SER A 132 11.11 -17.23 1.08
N ASP A 133 11.46 -16.96 2.31
CA ASP A 133 10.56 -16.91 3.46
C ASP A 133 10.33 -15.45 3.85
N ILE A 134 9.08 -15.05 3.89
CA ILE A 134 8.65 -13.71 4.36
C ILE A 134 7.55 -13.87 5.39
N TYR A 135 7.54 -12.96 6.37
CA TYR A 135 6.52 -12.96 7.42
C TYR A 135 6.18 -11.55 7.88
N VAL A 136 4.99 -11.41 8.44
CA VAL A 136 4.49 -10.20 9.11
C VAL A 136 3.99 -10.60 10.49
N ILE A 137 4.38 -9.83 11.51
CA ILE A 137 3.95 -10.03 12.90
C ILE A 137 3.16 -8.81 13.36
N ARG A 138 2.06 -9.05 14.09
CA ARG A 138 1.24 -8.03 14.74
C ARG A 138 0.84 -8.49 16.13
N ASP A 139 0.98 -7.61 17.11
CA ASP A 139 0.47 -7.84 18.45
C ASP A 139 -0.91 -7.18 18.59
N LEU A 140 -1.82 -7.86 19.24
CA LEU A 140 -3.21 -7.46 19.48
C LEU A 140 -3.48 -7.52 20.97
N ASP A 141 -3.57 -6.35 21.61
CA ASP A 141 -3.95 -6.19 23.01
C ASP A 141 -5.45 -5.99 23.15
N PHE A 142 -6.06 -6.56 24.18
CA PHE A 142 -7.47 -6.39 24.47
C PHE A 142 -7.76 -6.54 25.96
N THR A 143 -8.94 -6.09 26.37
CA THR A 143 -9.49 -6.28 27.71
C THR A 143 -10.71 -7.20 27.64
N THR A 144 -11.11 -7.78 28.76
CA THR A 144 -12.32 -8.61 28.84
C THR A 144 -13.58 -7.88 28.36
N ALA A 145 -13.65 -6.56 28.51
CA ALA A 145 -14.77 -5.75 28.06
C ALA A 145 -14.76 -5.55 26.52
N THR A 146 -13.64 -5.83 25.82
CA THR A 146 -13.47 -5.55 24.39
C THR A 146 -13.24 -6.80 23.56
N VAL A 147 -13.55 -7.99 24.05
CA VAL A 147 -13.28 -9.28 23.36
C VAL A 147 -13.91 -9.31 21.96
N LEU A 148 -15.17 -8.89 21.83
CA LEU A 148 -15.83 -8.86 20.51
C LEU A 148 -15.14 -7.87 19.54
N ALA A 149 -14.73 -6.72 20.05
CA ALA A 149 -13.97 -5.75 19.24
C ALA A 149 -12.59 -6.29 18.85
N ALA A 150 -11.96 -7.10 19.73
CA ALA A 150 -10.68 -7.75 19.45
C ALA A 150 -10.79 -8.77 18.31
N ASP A 151 -11.89 -9.52 18.20
CA ASP A 151 -12.12 -10.46 17.10
C ASP A 151 -12.24 -9.73 15.75
N ILE A 152 -12.96 -8.63 15.71
CA ILE A 152 -13.09 -7.78 14.52
C ILE A 152 -11.71 -7.21 14.14
N GLN A 153 -10.98 -6.68 15.11
CA GLN A 153 -9.64 -6.13 14.89
C GLN A 153 -8.65 -7.20 14.42
N GLN A 154 -8.75 -8.43 14.96
CA GLN A 154 -7.94 -9.56 14.50
C GLN A 154 -8.17 -9.85 13.02
N GLN A 155 -9.42 -9.88 12.54
CA GLN A 155 -9.74 -10.09 11.13
C GLN A 155 -9.14 -8.99 10.25
N GLN A 156 -9.25 -7.72 10.64
CA GLN A 156 -8.65 -6.60 9.94
C GLN A 156 -7.11 -6.70 9.90
N PHE A 157 -6.49 -7.14 10.99
CA PHE A 157 -5.04 -7.36 11.02
C PHE A 157 -4.62 -8.47 10.06
N LEU A 158 -5.30 -9.61 10.07
CA LEU A 158 -5.00 -10.73 9.18
C LEU A 158 -5.16 -10.34 7.71
N GLU A 159 -6.17 -9.54 7.36
CA GLU A 159 -6.34 -9.01 6.01
C GLU A 159 -5.21 -8.05 5.62
N SER A 160 -4.88 -7.09 6.48
CA SER A 160 -3.79 -6.15 6.22
C SER A 160 -2.43 -6.85 6.11
N MET A 161 -2.18 -7.86 6.96
CA MET A 161 -0.95 -8.65 6.93
C MET A 161 -0.80 -9.45 5.63
N ARG A 162 -1.88 -10.05 5.10
CA ARG A 162 -1.85 -10.72 3.78
C ARG A 162 -1.54 -9.73 2.65
N SER A 163 -2.19 -8.58 2.66
CA SER A 163 -1.92 -7.54 1.67
C SER A 163 -0.47 -7.04 1.74
N ASP A 164 0.09 -6.90 2.95
CA ASP A 164 1.50 -6.54 3.16
C ASP A 164 2.45 -7.63 2.61
N LEU A 165 2.15 -8.92 2.84
CA LEU A 165 2.92 -10.04 2.27
C LEU A 165 2.87 -10.05 0.75
N ALA A 166 1.68 -9.88 0.15
CA ALA A 166 1.53 -9.79 -1.30
C ALA A 166 2.36 -8.64 -1.89
N LEU A 167 2.36 -7.48 -1.25
CA LEU A 167 3.21 -6.35 -1.66
C LEU A 167 4.71 -6.65 -1.52
N GLN A 168 5.13 -7.36 -0.47
CA GLN A 168 6.53 -7.74 -0.29
C GLN A 168 6.99 -8.72 -1.37
N ILE A 169 6.17 -9.71 -1.75
CA ILE A 169 6.43 -10.62 -2.86
C ILE A 169 6.67 -9.83 -4.15
N LEU A 170 5.74 -8.91 -4.50
CA LEU A 170 5.85 -8.13 -5.73
C LEU A 170 7.06 -7.19 -5.73
N ARG A 171 7.41 -6.61 -4.58
CA ARG A 171 8.65 -5.82 -4.46
C ARG A 171 9.89 -6.67 -4.68
N ARG A 172 9.90 -7.92 -4.19
CA ARG A 172 11.01 -8.85 -4.42
C ARG A 172 11.15 -9.16 -5.92
N ILE A 173 10.05 -9.43 -6.60
CA ILE A 173 10.04 -9.63 -8.06
C ILE A 173 10.56 -8.38 -8.79
N ALA A 174 10.15 -7.19 -8.37
CA ALA A 174 10.60 -5.93 -8.98
C ALA A 174 12.10 -5.67 -8.84
N THR A 175 12.76 -6.23 -7.82
CA THR A 175 14.23 -6.09 -7.66
C THR A 175 15.01 -6.83 -8.74
N LEU A 176 14.44 -7.87 -9.36
CA LEU A 176 15.11 -8.63 -10.44
C LEU A 176 15.44 -7.75 -11.65
N GLY A 177 14.59 -6.79 -11.96
CA GLY A 177 14.84 -5.85 -13.07
C GLY A 177 15.95 -4.83 -12.81
N ARG A 178 16.45 -4.71 -11.58
CA ARG A 178 17.56 -3.78 -11.26
C ARG A 178 18.93 -4.43 -11.36
N VAL A 179 18.99 -5.76 -11.29
CA VAL A 179 20.25 -6.52 -11.33
C VAL A 179 20.69 -6.80 -12.77
N SER A 180 19.78 -6.64 -13.73
CA SER A 180 19.98 -6.93 -15.17
C SER A 180 20.46 -5.73 -15.99
N LYS A 181 20.96 -4.63 -15.36
CA LYS A 181 21.50 -3.46 -16.06
C LYS A 181 22.99 -3.29 -15.84
#